data_62099d85aed8556c5956cb17edbef270
#
_entry.id   62099d85aed8556c5956cb17edbef270
#
_cell.length_a   1.000
_cell.length_b   1.000
_cell.length_c   1.000
_cell.angle_alpha   90.00
_cell.angle_beta   90.00
_cell.angle_gamma   90.00
#
_symmetry.space_group_name_H-M   'P 1'
#
loop_
_entity.id
_entity.type
_entity.pdbx_description
1 polymer ?
#
loop_
_entity_poly.entity_id
_entity_poly.type
_entity_poly.pdbx_seq_one_letter_code
_entity_poly.pdbx_strand_id
1 'polypeptide(L)'
;MKTEIKTKKMTLRPMSDAEIEERMERADSDALRTAYGEMLSGCKSDPENRVWYAPWAMTLKDSTTYIGDLGFKGPVKNYAVEIGYGILPEYEGQDYTTEAVQAMTQWAFQQKDVVFAEAETDPENKASQRVLEKCGFVPDGTTGEEGPRFVRESPLPSQISTYMLFGIAIGMSIGQMHGQMICGLAPGISLGILAGVLLDNAAKKKREEIRQQRRSRD
;
A
#
# COMPACT_ATOMS: atom_id res chain seq x y z
N MET A 1 17.29 -4.87 8.08
CA MET A 1 16.11 -5.75 8.36
C MET A 1 15.69 -6.37 7.03
N LYS A 2 15.55 -7.71 6.92
CA LYS A 2 14.97 -8.29 5.69
C LYS A 2 13.48 -7.96 5.68
N THR A 3 13.06 -7.04 4.81
CA THR A 3 11.64 -6.75 4.60
C THR A 3 11.03 -7.89 3.78
N GLU A 4 10.05 -8.58 4.33
CA GLU A 4 9.37 -9.72 3.71
C GLU A 4 7.87 -9.61 4.01
N ILE A 5 7.03 -9.80 3.00
CA ILE A 5 5.58 -9.82 3.15
C ILE A 5 5.09 -11.24 2.89
N LYS A 6 4.47 -11.85 3.89
CA LYS A 6 3.88 -13.20 3.79
C LYS A 6 2.39 -13.07 3.52
N THR A 7 1.96 -13.65 2.42
CA THR A 7 0.54 -13.73 2.06
C THR A 7 0.00 -15.14 2.32
N LYS A 8 -1.19 -15.46 1.86
CA LYS A 8 -1.75 -16.80 2.01
C LYS A 8 -0.99 -17.84 1.16
N LYS A 9 -0.70 -17.50 -0.11
CA LYS A 9 -0.15 -18.43 -1.11
C LYS A 9 1.34 -18.24 -1.36
N MET A 10 1.89 -17.05 -1.09
CA MET A 10 3.24 -16.67 -1.51
C MET A 10 3.97 -15.81 -0.50
N THR A 11 5.25 -15.60 -0.77
CA THR A 11 6.12 -14.64 -0.09
C THR A 11 6.59 -13.59 -1.09
N LEU A 12 6.53 -12.32 -0.69
CA LEU A 12 7.05 -11.19 -1.45
C LEU A 12 8.29 -10.66 -0.74
N ARG A 13 9.40 -10.52 -1.46
CA ARG A 13 10.63 -9.95 -0.92
C ARG A 13 11.38 -9.13 -1.96
N PRO A 14 12.05 -8.02 -1.56
CA PRO A 14 12.91 -7.29 -2.48
C PRO A 14 14.02 -8.21 -3.02
N MET A 15 14.28 -8.12 -4.32
CA MET A 15 15.40 -8.83 -4.97
C MET A 15 16.74 -8.20 -4.58
N SER A 16 17.78 -9.01 -4.53
CA SER A 16 19.17 -8.57 -4.49
C SER A 16 19.61 -8.01 -5.84
N ASP A 17 20.76 -7.33 -5.89
CA ASP A 17 21.32 -6.81 -7.15
C ASP A 17 21.57 -7.95 -8.15
N ALA A 18 22.14 -9.06 -7.67
CA ALA A 18 22.40 -10.23 -8.52
C ALA A 18 21.12 -10.84 -9.11
N GLU A 19 20.03 -10.87 -8.34
CA GLU A 19 18.73 -11.37 -8.84
C GLU A 19 18.13 -10.40 -9.87
N ILE A 20 18.28 -9.09 -9.68
CA ILE A 20 17.83 -8.10 -10.67
C ILE A 20 18.64 -8.22 -11.96
N GLU A 21 19.98 -8.37 -11.86
CA GLU A 21 20.87 -8.58 -12.99
C GLU A 21 20.49 -9.88 -13.76
N GLU A 22 20.20 -10.97 -13.05
CA GLU A 22 19.72 -12.21 -13.66
C GLU A 22 18.37 -12.01 -14.39
N ARG A 23 17.43 -11.24 -13.82
CA ARG A 23 16.16 -10.92 -14.49
C ARG A 23 16.37 -10.05 -15.72
N MET A 24 17.26 -9.07 -15.65
CA MET A 24 17.61 -8.21 -16.77
C MET A 24 18.20 -9.01 -17.95
N GLU A 25 19.06 -10.02 -17.67
CA GLU A 25 19.60 -10.90 -18.70
C GLU A 25 18.55 -11.79 -19.36
N ARG A 26 17.56 -12.24 -18.58
CA ARG A 26 16.48 -13.12 -19.04
C ARG A 26 15.26 -12.38 -19.59
N ALA A 27 15.28 -11.04 -19.60
CA ALA A 27 14.17 -10.25 -20.09
C ALA A 27 13.90 -10.52 -21.57
N ASP A 28 12.65 -10.78 -21.90
CA ASP A 28 12.16 -11.12 -23.24
C ASP A 28 11.98 -9.89 -24.14
N SER A 29 12.04 -8.68 -23.58
CA SER A 29 11.92 -7.42 -24.29
C SER A 29 12.96 -6.39 -23.83
N ASP A 30 13.33 -5.47 -24.72
CA ASP A 30 14.23 -4.37 -24.39
C ASP A 30 13.61 -3.40 -23.38
N ALA A 31 12.29 -3.24 -23.44
CA ALA A 31 11.56 -2.42 -22.44
C ALA A 31 11.70 -2.99 -21.04
N LEU A 32 11.48 -4.31 -20.86
CA LEU A 32 11.61 -4.96 -19.56
C LEU A 32 13.07 -4.95 -19.07
N ARG A 33 14.03 -5.14 -19.97
CA ARG A 33 15.47 -5.03 -19.64
C ARG A 33 15.82 -3.64 -19.15
N THR A 34 15.32 -2.60 -19.82
CA THR A 34 15.52 -1.20 -19.41
C THR A 34 14.92 -0.94 -18.05
N ALA A 35 13.69 -1.41 -17.79
CA ALA A 35 13.02 -1.23 -16.51
C ALA A 35 13.81 -1.86 -15.35
N TYR A 36 14.31 -3.11 -15.50
CA TYR A 36 15.18 -3.70 -14.48
C TYR A 36 16.49 -2.93 -14.28
N GLY A 37 17.06 -2.40 -15.37
CA GLY A 37 18.27 -1.55 -15.30
C GLY A 37 18.03 -0.26 -14.50
N GLU A 38 16.91 0.41 -14.70
CA GLU A 38 16.50 1.59 -13.94
C GLU A 38 16.25 1.26 -12.46
N MET A 39 15.54 0.17 -12.18
CA MET A 39 15.33 -0.34 -10.82
C MET A 39 16.66 -0.62 -10.10
N LEU A 40 17.60 -1.30 -10.76
CA LEU A 40 18.92 -1.57 -10.21
C LEU A 40 19.72 -0.30 -9.96
N SER A 41 19.67 0.65 -10.89
CA SER A 41 20.31 1.97 -10.75
C SER A 41 19.74 2.72 -9.54
N GLY A 42 18.42 2.73 -9.37
CA GLY A 42 17.76 3.29 -8.20
C GLY A 42 18.21 2.64 -6.89
N CYS A 43 18.28 1.31 -6.86
CA CYS A 43 18.77 0.57 -5.70
C CYS A 43 20.20 0.92 -5.31
N LYS A 44 21.07 1.15 -6.30
CA LYS A 44 22.48 1.49 -6.08
C LYS A 44 22.67 2.98 -5.69
N SER A 45 21.83 3.87 -6.24
CA SER A 45 21.92 5.30 -5.97
C SER A 45 21.31 5.70 -4.61
N ASP A 46 20.31 4.98 -4.13
CA ASP A 46 19.62 5.26 -2.87
C ASP A 46 19.37 3.95 -2.07
N PRO A 47 20.43 3.39 -1.45
CA PRO A 47 20.34 2.12 -0.73
C PRO A 47 19.39 2.15 0.48
N GLU A 48 19.20 3.32 1.09
CA GLU A 48 18.30 3.49 2.25
C GLU A 48 16.82 3.32 1.84
N ASN A 49 16.48 3.74 0.63
CA ASN A 49 15.14 3.62 0.05
C ASN A 49 15.00 2.46 -0.93
N ARG A 50 15.95 1.52 -0.91
CA ARG A 50 16.01 0.37 -1.83
C ARG A 50 14.66 -0.34 -2.03
N VAL A 51 13.86 -0.48 -0.99
CA VAL A 51 12.56 -1.18 -1.03
C VAL A 51 11.55 -0.55 -1.99
N TRP A 52 11.76 0.71 -2.38
CA TRP A 52 10.93 1.44 -3.33
C TRP A 52 11.40 1.34 -4.77
N TYR A 53 12.64 0.91 -4.99
CA TYR A 53 13.23 0.74 -6.32
C TYR A 53 13.33 -0.72 -6.73
N ALA A 54 13.64 -1.60 -5.76
CA ALA A 54 13.82 -3.02 -6.06
C ALA A 54 12.53 -3.69 -6.52
N PRO A 55 12.56 -4.51 -7.57
CA PRO A 55 11.48 -5.44 -7.83
C PRO A 55 11.40 -6.45 -6.67
N TRP A 56 10.18 -6.82 -6.29
CA TRP A 56 9.91 -7.79 -5.24
C TRP A 56 9.54 -9.13 -5.88
N ALA A 57 10.34 -10.14 -5.65
CA ALA A 57 10.04 -11.49 -6.14
C ALA A 57 8.77 -12.04 -5.49
N MET A 58 7.87 -12.56 -6.30
CA MET A 58 6.75 -13.38 -5.89
C MET A 58 7.19 -14.86 -5.90
N THR A 59 7.25 -15.49 -4.73
CA THR A 59 7.64 -16.90 -4.60
C THR A 59 6.57 -17.72 -3.90
N LEU A 60 6.24 -18.89 -4.44
CA LEU A 60 5.26 -19.77 -3.81
C LEU A 60 5.79 -20.29 -2.47
N LYS A 61 4.92 -20.37 -1.45
CA LYS A 61 5.30 -20.85 -0.12
C LYS A 61 5.79 -22.29 -0.11
N ASP A 62 5.12 -23.13 -0.88
CA ASP A 62 5.30 -24.58 -0.80
C ASP A 62 6.53 -25.07 -1.59
N SER A 63 6.99 -24.30 -2.56
CA SER A 63 8.06 -24.72 -3.48
C SER A 63 9.20 -23.71 -3.63
N THR A 64 9.10 -22.52 -3.05
CA THR A 64 10.01 -21.39 -3.30
C THR A 64 10.17 -21.02 -4.79
N THR A 65 9.25 -21.49 -5.63
CA THR A 65 9.24 -21.22 -7.07
C THR A 65 8.93 -19.75 -7.31
N TYR A 66 9.76 -19.08 -8.11
CA TYR A 66 9.49 -17.75 -8.61
C TYR A 66 8.35 -17.79 -9.63
N ILE A 67 7.35 -16.94 -9.46
CA ILE A 67 6.16 -16.90 -10.32
C ILE A 67 5.95 -15.52 -10.98
N GLY A 68 6.75 -14.55 -10.63
CA GLY A 68 6.67 -13.18 -11.14
C GLY A 68 7.25 -12.18 -10.16
N ASP A 69 7.10 -10.91 -10.45
CA ASP A 69 7.48 -9.83 -9.56
C ASP A 69 6.52 -8.66 -9.61
N LEU A 70 6.65 -7.80 -8.62
CA LEU A 70 5.97 -6.54 -8.52
C LEU A 70 6.88 -5.54 -7.81
N GLY A 71 6.61 -4.26 -7.93
CA GLY A 71 7.42 -3.24 -7.28
C GLY A 71 6.83 -1.85 -7.39
N PHE A 72 7.55 -0.88 -6.85
CA PHE A 72 7.19 0.52 -7.00
C PHE A 72 8.12 1.17 -8.02
N LYS A 73 7.63 2.18 -8.75
CA LYS A 73 8.44 2.98 -9.69
C LYS A 73 9.26 4.08 -8.97
N GLY A 74 9.63 3.83 -7.72
CA GLY A 74 10.42 4.74 -6.90
C GLY A 74 9.77 5.10 -5.57
N PRO A 75 10.43 5.97 -4.76
CA PRO A 75 9.94 6.36 -3.44
C PRO A 75 8.71 7.26 -3.53
N VAL A 76 8.09 7.49 -2.37
CA VAL A 76 6.88 8.29 -2.21
C VAL A 76 7.06 9.68 -2.82
N LYS A 77 6.20 10.04 -3.76
CA LYS A 77 6.16 11.35 -4.41
C LYS A 77 4.73 11.91 -4.34
N ASN A 78 4.55 13.12 -3.83
CA ASN A 78 3.23 13.75 -3.68
C ASN A 78 2.21 12.86 -2.93
N TYR A 79 2.65 12.20 -1.85
CA TYR A 79 1.86 11.25 -1.06
C TYR A 79 1.40 10.00 -1.83
N ALA A 80 1.96 9.72 -2.99
CA ALA A 80 1.63 8.57 -3.83
C ALA A 80 2.85 7.68 -4.09
N VAL A 81 2.57 6.41 -4.34
CA VAL A 81 3.50 5.43 -4.89
C VAL A 81 2.85 4.77 -6.10
N GLU A 82 3.61 4.54 -7.15
CA GLU A 82 3.13 3.83 -8.33
C GLU A 82 3.61 2.38 -8.28
N ILE A 83 2.68 1.43 -8.45
CA ILE A 83 2.95 0.00 -8.42
C ILE A 83 2.87 -0.59 -9.83
N GLY A 84 3.90 -1.36 -10.20
CA GLY A 84 3.91 -2.20 -11.38
C GLY A 84 4.02 -3.67 -10.99
N TYR A 85 3.56 -4.58 -11.84
CA TYR A 85 3.61 -6.02 -11.59
C TYR A 85 3.59 -6.83 -12.88
N GLY A 86 4.22 -7.99 -12.82
CA GLY A 86 4.20 -9.02 -13.86
C GLY A 86 4.11 -10.41 -13.26
N ILE A 87 3.47 -11.33 -13.97
CA ILE A 87 3.38 -12.73 -13.56
C ILE A 87 3.72 -13.63 -14.77
N LEU A 88 4.37 -14.75 -14.52
CA LEU A 88 4.66 -15.72 -15.55
C LEU A 88 3.37 -16.33 -16.11
N PRO A 89 3.25 -16.56 -17.42
CA PRO A 89 2.00 -16.97 -18.08
C PRO A 89 1.35 -18.22 -17.47
N GLU A 90 2.16 -19.20 -17.02
CA GLU A 90 1.68 -20.43 -16.40
C GLU A 90 1.00 -20.25 -15.03
N TYR A 91 1.13 -19.05 -14.43
CA TYR A 91 0.52 -18.70 -13.13
C TYR A 91 -0.59 -17.68 -13.25
N GLU A 92 -0.93 -17.24 -14.47
CA GLU A 92 -2.05 -16.33 -14.71
C GLU A 92 -3.41 -16.94 -14.31
N GLY A 93 -4.39 -16.08 -14.04
CA GLY A 93 -5.77 -16.51 -13.74
C GLY A 93 -5.99 -17.21 -12.40
N GLN A 94 -4.96 -17.33 -11.55
CA GLN A 94 -5.00 -18.05 -10.27
C GLN A 94 -5.07 -17.13 -9.03
N ASP A 95 -5.36 -15.84 -9.25
CA ASP A 95 -5.45 -14.77 -8.23
C ASP A 95 -4.12 -14.48 -7.49
N TYR A 96 -2.98 -14.98 -7.94
CA TYR A 96 -1.68 -14.66 -7.34
C TYR A 96 -1.36 -13.17 -7.42
N THR A 97 -1.52 -12.56 -8.60
CA THR A 97 -1.27 -11.13 -8.80
C THR A 97 -2.18 -10.28 -7.92
N THR A 98 -3.48 -10.62 -7.83
CA THR A 98 -4.43 -9.92 -6.97
C THR A 98 -3.98 -9.96 -5.51
N GLU A 99 -3.58 -11.13 -5.00
CA GLU A 99 -3.11 -11.31 -3.63
C GLU A 99 -1.81 -10.52 -3.36
N ALA A 100 -0.88 -10.52 -4.33
CA ALA A 100 0.38 -9.79 -4.23
C ALA A 100 0.17 -8.27 -4.23
N VAL A 101 -0.62 -7.73 -5.16
CA VAL A 101 -0.93 -6.30 -5.26
C VAL A 101 -1.66 -5.80 -4.01
N GLN A 102 -2.63 -6.57 -3.48
CA GLN A 102 -3.29 -6.23 -2.23
C GLN A 102 -2.32 -6.14 -1.06
N ALA A 103 -1.46 -7.14 -0.90
CA ALA A 103 -0.50 -7.22 0.20
C ALA A 103 0.54 -6.08 0.11
N MET A 104 1.06 -5.82 -1.09
CA MET A 104 2.04 -4.78 -1.34
C MET A 104 1.46 -3.37 -1.12
N THR A 105 0.25 -3.12 -1.62
CA THR A 105 -0.46 -1.86 -1.40
C THR A 105 -0.76 -1.64 0.09
N GLN A 106 -1.16 -2.69 0.79
CA GLN A 106 -1.41 -2.61 2.23
C GLN A 106 -0.13 -2.32 3.02
N TRP A 107 1.00 -2.93 2.63
CA TRP A 107 2.31 -2.62 3.18
C TRP A 107 2.71 -1.17 2.92
N ALA A 108 2.51 -0.67 1.70
CA ALA A 108 2.82 0.71 1.34
C ALA A 108 2.04 1.71 2.20
N PHE A 109 0.75 1.48 2.44
CA PHE A 109 -0.08 2.33 3.29
C PHE A 109 0.31 2.36 4.77
N GLN A 110 1.17 1.45 5.22
CA GLN A 110 1.77 1.48 6.56
C GLN A 110 3.04 2.34 6.60
N GLN A 111 3.57 2.74 5.45
CA GLN A 111 4.75 3.57 5.37
C GLN A 111 4.39 5.05 5.52
N LYS A 112 5.39 5.82 5.97
CA LYS A 112 5.22 7.26 6.18
C LYS A 112 4.87 7.96 4.86
N ASP A 113 3.93 8.90 4.94
CA ASP A 113 3.51 9.79 3.85
C ASP A 113 2.87 9.10 2.64
N VAL A 114 2.59 7.79 2.68
CA VAL A 114 1.84 7.10 1.63
C VAL A 114 0.34 7.20 1.89
N VAL A 115 -0.33 7.92 1.00
CA VAL A 115 -1.77 8.17 1.04
C VAL A 115 -2.46 7.50 -0.14
N PHE A 116 -1.80 7.48 -1.29
CA PHE A 116 -2.31 6.92 -2.53
C PHE A 116 -1.36 5.84 -3.07
N ALA A 117 -1.94 4.81 -3.63
CA ALA A 117 -1.27 3.87 -4.51
C ALA A 117 -1.86 4.04 -5.91
N GLU A 118 -1.00 4.11 -6.91
CA GLU A 118 -1.33 4.31 -8.32
C GLU A 118 -0.84 3.14 -9.12
N ALA A 119 -1.48 2.89 -10.25
CA ALA A 119 -1.02 1.95 -11.26
C ALA A 119 -1.50 2.42 -12.63
N GLU A 120 -0.70 2.19 -13.65
CA GLU A 120 -1.08 2.39 -15.03
C GLU A 120 -1.15 1.04 -15.75
N THR A 121 -1.96 0.92 -16.76
CA THR A 121 -2.07 -0.31 -17.53
C THR A 121 -2.53 -0.02 -18.95
N ASP A 122 -2.06 -0.82 -19.89
CA ASP A 122 -2.54 -0.77 -21.26
C ASP A 122 -4.09 -0.87 -21.29
N PRO A 123 -4.78 0.00 -22.06
CA PRO A 123 -6.23 -0.03 -22.18
C PRO A 123 -6.79 -1.37 -22.71
N GLU A 124 -5.98 -2.13 -23.44
CA GLU A 124 -6.34 -3.48 -23.92
C GLU A 124 -6.06 -4.58 -22.89
N ASN A 125 -5.26 -4.33 -21.86
CA ASN A 125 -4.95 -5.30 -20.81
C ASN A 125 -6.08 -5.43 -19.78
N LYS A 126 -7.16 -6.09 -20.19
CA LYS A 126 -8.35 -6.31 -19.33
C LYS A 126 -8.04 -7.18 -18.10
N ALA A 127 -7.00 -8.01 -18.17
CA ALA A 127 -6.58 -8.83 -17.03
C ALA A 127 -6.00 -7.96 -15.92
N SER A 128 -5.10 -7.02 -16.26
CA SER A 128 -4.53 -6.06 -15.32
C SER A 128 -5.61 -5.15 -14.73
N GLN A 129 -6.52 -4.61 -15.55
CA GLN A 129 -7.63 -3.78 -15.07
C GLN A 129 -8.47 -4.51 -14.03
N ARG A 130 -8.82 -5.80 -14.27
CA ARG A 130 -9.57 -6.62 -13.31
C ARG A 130 -8.81 -6.88 -12.00
N VAL A 131 -7.49 -7.05 -12.07
CA VAL A 131 -6.65 -7.16 -10.87
C VAL A 131 -6.73 -5.89 -10.05
N LEU A 132 -6.57 -4.71 -10.68
CA LEU A 132 -6.65 -3.42 -10.01
C LEU A 132 -8.03 -3.18 -9.37
N GLU A 133 -9.11 -3.44 -10.10
CA GLU A 133 -10.49 -3.34 -9.58
C GLU A 133 -10.72 -4.25 -8.37
N LYS A 134 -10.30 -5.53 -8.43
CA LYS A 134 -10.37 -6.47 -7.31
C LYS A 134 -9.56 -5.99 -6.09
N CYS A 135 -8.48 -5.24 -6.33
CA CYS A 135 -7.67 -4.65 -5.27
C CYS A 135 -8.23 -3.32 -4.76
N GLY A 136 -9.36 -2.84 -5.27
CA GLY A 136 -10.01 -1.61 -4.83
C GLY A 136 -9.41 -0.33 -5.43
N PHE A 137 -8.68 -0.45 -6.53
CA PHE A 137 -8.29 0.69 -7.34
C PHE A 137 -9.46 1.13 -8.22
N VAL A 138 -9.58 2.41 -8.45
CA VAL A 138 -10.59 3.03 -9.32
C VAL A 138 -9.92 3.89 -10.38
N PRO A 139 -10.44 3.96 -11.61
CA PRO A 139 -9.92 4.89 -12.61
C PRO A 139 -10.04 6.33 -12.10
N ASP A 140 -9.01 7.14 -12.24
CA ASP A 140 -9.04 8.55 -11.85
C ASP A 140 -9.41 9.50 -13.00
N GLY A 141 -9.58 8.94 -14.19
CA GLY A 141 -9.94 9.68 -15.40
C GLY A 141 -8.75 10.30 -16.13
N THR A 142 -7.53 10.07 -15.67
CA THR A 142 -6.30 10.52 -16.33
C THR A 142 -5.64 9.36 -17.07
N THR A 143 -4.71 9.70 -17.97
CA THR A 143 -3.89 8.75 -18.73
C THR A 143 -2.43 9.10 -18.50
N GLY A 144 -1.64 8.12 -18.08
CA GLY A 144 -0.21 8.25 -17.94
C GLY A 144 0.55 7.72 -19.17
N GLU A 145 1.80 7.34 -18.98
CA GLU A 145 2.67 6.86 -20.06
C GLU A 145 2.25 5.47 -20.57
N GLU A 146 1.76 4.61 -19.70
CA GLU A 146 1.37 3.22 -20.01
C GLU A 146 -0.14 3.06 -20.31
N GLY A 147 -0.94 4.13 -20.13
CA GLY A 147 -2.37 4.10 -20.37
C GLY A 147 -3.21 4.64 -19.22
N PRO A 148 -4.48 4.19 -19.09
CA PRO A 148 -5.38 4.63 -18.02
C PRO A 148 -4.77 4.47 -16.64
N ARG A 149 -4.86 5.52 -15.82
CA ARG A 149 -4.40 5.50 -14.45
C ARG A 149 -5.51 5.07 -13.52
N PHE A 150 -5.13 4.20 -12.59
CA PHE A 150 -5.95 3.70 -11.49
C PHE A 150 -5.37 4.15 -10.17
N VAL A 151 -6.22 4.54 -9.24
CA VAL A 151 -5.81 5.07 -7.93
C VAL A 151 -6.57 4.35 -6.82
N ARG A 152 -5.86 3.98 -5.77
CA ARG A 152 -6.41 3.51 -4.51
C ARG A 152 -5.95 4.39 -3.37
N GLU A 153 -6.88 4.83 -2.53
CA GLU A 153 -6.59 5.62 -1.35
C GLU A 153 -6.48 4.74 -0.10
N SER A 154 -5.52 5.07 0.79
CA SER A 154 -5.38 4.36 2.05
C SER A 154 -6.61 4.58 2.94
N PRO A 155 -7.11 3.55 3.63
CA PRO A 155 -8.24 3.70 4.53
C PRO A 155 -7.87 4.66 5.68
N LEU A 156 -8.83 5.52 6.07
CA LEU A 156 -8.69 6.30 7.30
C LEU A 156 -9.09 5.41 8.47
N PRO A 157 -8.18 5.16 9.44
CA PRO A 157 -8.55 4.43 10.64
C PRO A 157 -9.52 5.28 11.47
N SER A 158 -10.62 4.69 11.93
CA SER A 158 -11.50 5.37 12.88
C SER A 158 -10.89 5.34 14.28
N GLN A 159 -10.79 6.50 14.89
CA GLN A 159 -10.28 6.67 16.25
C GLN A 159 -11.38 6.52 17.32
N ILE A 160 -12.65 6.54 16.91
CA ILE A 160 -13.80 6.54 17.84
C ILE A 160 -13.73 5.36 18.82
N SER A 161 -13.53 4.13 18.32
CA SER A 161 -13.48 2.94 19.19
C SER A 161 -12.33 2.99 20.19
N THR A 162 -11.16 3.44 19.76
CA THR A 162 -9.97 3.55 20.61
C THR A 162 -10.18 4.56 21.72
N TYR A 163 -10.64 5.76 21.39
CA TYR A 163 -10.85 6.83 22.38
C TYR A 163 -12.07 6.56 23.28
N MET A 164 -13.07 5.85 22.79
CA MET A 164 -14.18 5.38 23.61
C MET A 164 -13.69 4.44 24.73
N LEU A 165 -12.79 3.49 24.40
CA LEU A 165 -12.19 2.59 25.40
C LEU A 165 -11.35 3.35 26.44
N PHE A 166 -10.55 4.32 26.01
CA PHE A 166 -9.82 5.20 26.93
C PHE A 166 -10.79 6.02 27.83
N GLY A 167 -11.86 6.54 27.26
CA GLY A 167 -12.88 7.27 27.99
C GLY A 167 -13.56 6.40 29.07
N ILE A 168 -13.88 5.14 28.74
CA ILE A 168 -14.41 4.17 29.70
C ILE A 168 -13.42 3.96 30.86
N ALA A 169 -12.14 3.68 30.56
CA ALA A 169 -11.14 3.40 31.58
C ALA A 169 -10.94 4.61 32.52
N ILE A 170 -10.83 5.81 31.98
CA ILE A 170 -10.67 7.07 32.77
C ILE A 170 -11.95 7.33 33.57
N GLY A 171 -13.12 7.24 32.95
CA GLY A 171 -14.41 7.49 33.62
C GLY A 171 -14.66 6.54 34.79
N MET A 172 -14.37 5.25 34.60
CA MET A 172 -14.47 4.27 35.69
C MET A 172 -13.50 4.56 36.84
N SER A 173 -12.26 4.94 36.53
CA SER A 173 -11.25 5.28 37.54
C SER A 173 -11.67 6.50 38.37
N ILE A 174 -12.16 7.56 37.73
CA ILE A 174 -12.65 8.75 38.44
C ILE A 174 -13.91 8.41 39.28
N GLY A 175 -14.85 7.64 38.72
CA GLY A 175 -16.05 7.21 39.42
C GLY A 175 -15.74 6.37 40.67
N GLN A 176 -14.71 5.51 40.59
CA GLN A 176 -14.28 4.71 41.74
C GLN A 176 -13.68 5.59 42.85
N MET A 177 -12.91 6.62 42.53
CA MET A 177 -12.39 7.57 43.53
C MET A 177 -13.51 8.30 44.32
N HIS A 178 -14.68 8.45 43.72
CA HIS A 178 -15.86 9.05 44.36
C HIS A 178 -16.85 8.02 44.92
N GLY A 179 -16.47 6.74 44.95
CA GLY A 179 -17.33 5.66 45.46
C GLY A 179 -18.53 5.30 44.57
N GLN A 180 -18.58 5.82 43.35
CA GLN A 180 -19.69 5.63 42.40
C GLN A 180 -19.16 5.34 40.99
N MET A 181 -18.56 4.17 40.81
CA MET A 181 -17.93 3.71 39.58
C MET A 181 -18.83 3.88 38.33
N ILE A 182 -20.14 3.59 38.47
CA ILE A 182 -21.10 3.69 37.35
C ILE A 182 -21.35 5.14 36.93
N CYS A 183 -21.28 6.10 37.85
CA CYS A 183 -21.51 7.51 37.54
C CYS A 183 -20.39 8.13 36.69
N GLY A 184 -19.18 7.55 36.70
CA GLY A 184 -18.08 7.97 35.84
C GLY A 184 -18.15 7.39 34.41
N LEU A 185 -18.88 6.29 34.20
CA LEU A 185 -18.89 5.56 32.94
C LEU A 185 -19.50 6.37 31.80
N ALA A 186 -20.69 6.92 31.98
CA ALA A 186 -21.41 7.67 30.93
C ALA A 186 -20.65 8.92 30.45
N PRO A 187 -20.15 9.81 31.31
CA PRO A 187 -19.34 10.95 30.88
C PRO A 187 -18.01 10.51 30.25
N GLY A 188 -17.39 9.43 30.75
CA GLY A 188 -16.18 8.86 30.15
C GLY A 188 -16.39 8.40 28.72
N ILE A 189 -17.44 7.64 28.44
CA ILE A 189 -17.80 7.20 27.08
C ILE A 189 -18.06 8.42 26.19
N SER A 190 -18.84 9.38 26.65
CA SER A 190 -19.20 10.57 25.86
C SER A 190 -17.98 11.40 25.47
N LEU A 191 -17.05 11.62 26.39
CA LEU A 191 -15.80 12.34 26.14
C LEU A 191 -14.88 11.55 25.18
N GLY A 192 -14.81 10.21 25.33
CA GLY A 192 -14.03 9.37 24.45
C GLY A 192 -14.58 9.39 23.02
N ILE A 193 -15.88 9.27 22.81
CA ILE A 193 -16.51 9.38 21.50
C ILE A 193 -16.25 10.76 20.88
N LEU A 194 -16.44 11.85 21.65
CA LEU A 194 -16.20 13.20 21.18
C LEU A 194 -14.75 13.39 20.71
N ALA A 195 -13.78 12.93 21.50
CA ALA A 195 -12.36 12.98 21.12
C ALA A 195 -12.09 12.20 19.84
N GLY A 196 -12.63 10.97 19.73
CA GLY A 196 -12.50 10.15 18.51
C GLY A 196 -13.07 10.82 17.27
N VAL A 197 -14.28 11.41 17.37
CA VAL A 197 -14.92 12.13 16.25
C VAL A 197 -14.11 13.37 15.83
N LEU A 198 -13.57 14.13 16.79
CA LEU A 198 -12.74 15.30 16.47
C LEU A 198 -11.47 14.90 15.73
N LEU A 199 -10.82 13.81 16.15
CA LEU A 199 -9.63 13.29 15.48
C LEU A 199 -9.93 12.73 14.08
N ASP A 200 -11.03 12.00 13.93
CA ASP A 200 -11.48 11.50 12.62
C ASP A 200 -11.78 12.66 11.65
N ASN A 201 -12.41 13.72 12.13
CA ASN A 201 -12.69 14.91 11.32
C ASN A 201 -11.42 15.66 10.94
N ALA A 202 -10.44 15.77 11.86
CA ALA A 202 -9.14 16.37 11.57
C ALA A 202 -8.36 15.55 10.53
N ALA A 203 -8.39 14.22 10.64
CA ALA A 203 -7.78 13.33 9.66
C ALA A 203 -8.43 13.45 8.27
N LYS A 204 -9.77 13.51 8.20
CA LYS A 204 -10.52 13.74 6.95
C LYS A 204 -10.16 15.09 6.32
N LYS A 205 -10.10 16.17 7.11
CA LYS A 205 -9.72 17.50 6.62
C LYS A 205 -8.31 17.50 6.04
N LYS A 206 -7.34 16.93 6.77
CA LYS A 206 -5.96 16.78 6.26
C LYS A 206 -5.91 15.98 4.96
N ARG A 207 -6.71 14.92 4.84
CA ARG A 207 -6.82 14.12 3.63
C ARG A 207 -7.36 14.91 2.44
N GLU A 208 -8.34 15.78 2.67
CA GLU A 208 -8.90 16.65 1.66
C GLU A 208 -7.91 17.73 1.19
N GLU A 209 -7.14 18.29 2.11
CA GLU A 209 -6.03 19.22 1.79
C GLU A 209 -4.99 18.56 0.88
N ILE A 210 -4.60 17.31 1.18
CA ILE A 210 -3.67 16.52 0.35
C ILE A 210 -4.27 16.28 -1.05
N ARG A 211 -5.55 15.93 -1.17
CA ARG A 211 -6.24 15.75 -2.46
C ARG A 211 -6.23 17.04 -3.28
N GLN A 212 -6.52 18.19 -2.66
CA GLN A 212 -6.52 19.48 -3.34
C GLN A 212 -5.11 19.87 -3.79
N GLN A 213 -4.12 19.70 -2.91
CA GLN A 213 -2.72 19.98 -3.24
C GLN A 213 -2.22 19.13 -4.41
N ARG A 214 -2.68 17.89 -4.52
CA ARG A 214 -2.35 17.01 -5.63
C ARG A 214 -2.99 17.50 -6.93
N ARG A 215 -4.32 17.76 -6.96
CA ARG A 215 -5.04 18.26 -8.15
C ARG A 215 -4.52 19.59 -8.70
N SER A 216 -3.83 20.37 -7.89
CA SER A 216 -3.24 21.64 -8.32
C SER A 216 -1.84 21.50 -8.94
N ARG A 217 -1.27 20.28 -8.93
CA ARG A 217 0.07 19.97 -9.46
C ARG A 217 0.03 19.10 -10.73
N ASP A 218 -1.08 18.40 -10.94
CA ASP A 218 -1.43 17.69 -12.18
C ASP A 218 -2.07 18.67 -13.18
#